data_31a5a3f487e8d254605faa562d3602e0
#
_entry.id   31a5a3f487e8d254605faa562d3602e0
#
_cell.length_a   1.000
_cell.length_b   1.000
_cell.length_c   1.000
_cell.angle_alpha   90.00
_cell.angle_beta   90.00
_cell.angle_gamma   90.00
#
_symmetry.space_group_name_H-M   'P 1'
#
loop_
_entity.id
_entity.type
_entity.pdbx_description
1 polymer ?
#
loop_
_entity_poly.entity_id
_entity_poly.type
_entity_poly.pdbx_seq_one_letter_code
_entity_poly.pdbx_strand_id
1 'polypeptide(L)'
;MDHAAHMEENRRNWDDRAALHAAATSGYRLDRYRDDRALLSDVIEFDRTYLGDLHGLRVLHLQCHIGTDTLSLARLGADVTGLDQSRASIDAAEALFASVDTAGRFVEANVYDAVEALDGEAFDLVYTSVGVLNWLPDVDAWAKVAAALVRPGGRFHLREAHPMAMTIDDERDDDLLVVRYPYFQLEEPMTFNDEGTYVDTDGATIENTTHHEWSHGLGEVFTALTRAGLAVTTLEEHRFLDWKLLPAQNEVDALWYLPLPQRAMVPMQYTMQAVRPDV
;
A
#
# COMPACT_ATOMS: atom_id res chain seq x y z
N MET A 1 -9.18 -16.73 -14.62
CA MET A 1 -9.17 -17.76 -13.56
C MET A 1 -9.92 -17.27 -12.34
N ASP A 2 -10.44 -18.15 -11.53
CA ASP A 2 -11.07 -17.77 -10.27
C ASP A 2 -9.99 -17.80 -9.16
N HIS A 3 -9.55 -16.63 -8.69
CA HIS A 3 -8.56 -16.49 -7.62
C HIS A 3 -9.19 -16.30 -6.23
N ALA A 4 -10.50 -16.57 -6.09
CA ALA A 4 -11.20 -16.32 -4.82
C ALA A 4 -10.58 -17.05 -3.62
N ALA A 5 -10.12 -18.30 -3.82
CA ALA A 5 -9.46 -19.06 -2.76
C ALA A 5 -8.13 -18.43 -2.33
N HIS A 6 -7.30 -17.97 -3.29
CA HIS A 6 -6.04 -17.29 -3.01
C HIS A 6 -6.26 -15.95 -2.29
N MET A 7 -7.28 -15.19 -2.71
CA MET A 7 -7.65 -13.93 -2.05
C MET A 7 -8.13 -14.17 -0.61
N GLU A 8 -8.86 -15.26 -0.35
CA GLU A 8 -9.29 -15.60 1.01
C GLU A 8 -8.11 -16.05 1.90
N GLU A 9 -7.13 -16.78 1.35
CA GLU A 9 -5.89 -17.11 2.06
C GLU A 9 -5.09 -15.85 2.39
N ASN A 10 -4.94 -14.92 1.44
CA ASN A 10 -4.33 -13.62 1.65
C ASN A 10 -5.06 -12.81 2.73
N ARG A 11 -6.39 -12.79 2.72
CA ARG A 11 -7.18 -12.08 3.73
C ARG A 11 -6.88 -12.61 5.15
N ARG A 12 -6.84 -13.95 5.34
CA ARG A 12 -6.52 -14.58 6.63
C ARG A 12 -5.09 -14.28 7.06
N ASN A 13 -4.15 -14.32 6.13
CA ASN A 13 -2.76 -13.95 6.38
C ASN A 13 -2.66 -12.49 6.87
N TRP A 14 -3.41 -11.56 6.24
CA TRP A 14 -3.46 -10.16 6.65
C TRP A 14 -4.19 -9.94 7.98
N ASP A 15 -5.22 -10.73 8.33
CA ASP A 15 -5.83 -10.68 9.66
C ASP A 15 -4.81 -10.98 10.77
N ASP A 16 -3.96 -11.98 10.57
CA ASP A 16 -2.90 -12.32 11.52
C ASP A 16 -1.82 -11.22 11.58
N ARG A 17 -1.36 -10.74 10.42
CA ARG A 17 -0.35 -9.66 10.32
C ARG A 17 -0.84 -8.38 11.00
N ALA A 18 -2.08 -7.98 10.77
CA ALA A 18 -2.65 -6.76 11.33
C ALA A 18 -2.58 -6.73 12.86
N ALA A 19 -2.86 -7.86 13.51
CA ALA A 19 -2.78 -7.97 14.96
C ALA A 19 -1.35 -7.75 15.49
N LEU A 20 -0.34 -8.31 14.80
CA LEU A 20 1.07 -8.11 15.14
C LEU A 20 1.52 -6.67 14.86
N HIS A 21 1.10 -6.10 13.73
CA HIS A 21 1.44 -4.72 13.34
C HIS A 21 0.86 -3.69 14.31
N ALA A 22 -0.33 -3.95 14.84
CA ALA A 22 -0.97 -3.07 15.83
C ALA A 22 -0.36 -3.20 17.24
N ALA A 23 0.45 -4.22 17.50
CA ALA A 23 1.10 -4.40 18.80
C ALA A 23 2.07 -3.24 19.09
N ALA A 24 2.14 -2.81 20.37
CA ALA A 24 2.93 -1.65 20.78
C ALA A 24 4.45 -1.75 20.46
N THR A 25 4.96 -2.98 20.38
CA THR A 25 6.37 -3.31 20.09
C THR A 25 6.68 -3.36 18.59
N SER A 26 5.66 -3.32 17.73
CA SER A 26 5.82 -3.39 16.28
C SER A 26 6.47 -2.12 15.70
N GLY A 27 6.96 -2.24 14.47
CA GLY A 27 7.55 -1.13 13.72
C GLY A 27 6.62 0.08 13.55
N TYR A 28 5.31 -0.13 13.52
CA TYR A 28 4.30 0.94 13.39
C TYR A 28 4.19 1.85 14.62
N ARG A 29 4.54 1.36 15.83
CA ARG A 29 4.60 2.16 17.05
C ARG A 29 3.35 3.04 17.24
N LEU A 30 2.16 2.44 17.32
CA LEU A 30 0.89 3.18 17.46
C LEU A 30 0.83 4.08 18.70
N ASP A 31 1.61 3.79 19.74
CA ASP A 31 1.81 4.63 20.91
C ASP A 31 2.28 6.04 20.55
N ARG A 32 3.21 6.19 19.59
CA ARG A 32 3.75 7.48 19.14
C ARG A 32 2.67 8.43 18.61
N TYR A 33 1.65 7.89 17.91
CA TYR A 33 0.56 8.71 17.38
C TYR A 33 -0.35 9.26 18.47
N ARG A 34 -0.39 8.61 19.65
CA ARG A 34 -1.11 9.10 20.84
C ARG A 34 -0.32 10.19 21.56
N ASP A 35 0.99 10.03 21.63
CA ASP A 35 1.90 10.93 22.33
C ASP A 35 2.14 12.22 21.55
N ASP A 36 2.20 12.15 20.22
CA ASP A 36 2.40 13.29 19.33
C ASP A 36 1.24 13.40 18.32
N ARG A 37 0.41 14.43 18.50
CA ARG A 37 -0.73 14.72 17.62
C ARG A 37 -0.32 15.28 16.24
N ALA A 38 0.91 15.72 16.08
CA ALA A 38 1.45 16.24 14.82
C ALA A 38 2.20 15.17 14.02
N LEU A 39 2.47 13.99 14.62
CA LEU A 39 3.19 12.91 13.96
C LEU A 39 2.43 12.44 12.71
N LEU A 40 3.12 12.39 11.59
CA LEU A 40 2.70 11.70 10.38
C LEU A 40 3.46 10.38 10.27
N SER A 41 2.91 9.42 9.53
CA SER A 41 3.68 8.25 9.11
C SER A 41 4.79 8.66 8.15
N ASP A 42 5.88 7.92 8.11
CA ASP A 42 7.00 8.19 7.20
C ASP A 42 6.54 8.16 5.74
N VAL A 43 5.57 7.29 5.44
CA VAL A 43 4.90 7.18 4.13
C VAL A 43 4.25 8.51 3.75
N ILE A 44 3.39 9.07 4.59
CA ILE A 44 2.68 10.32 4.32
C ILE A 44 3.62 11.54 4.43
N GLU A 45 4.62 11.51 5.30
CA GLU A 45 5.62 12.59 5.37
C GLU A 45 6.35 12.75 4.02
N PHE A 46 6.64 11.65 3.34
CA PHE A 46 7.19 11.69 1.99
C PHE A 46 6.14 12.14 0.95
N ASP A 47 4.95 11.52 0.97
CA ASP A 47 3.91 11.72 -0.05
C ASP A 47 3.28 13.12 0.01
N ARG A 48 3.33 13.82 1.15
CA ARG A 48 2.70 15.14 1.32
C ARG A 48 3.11 16.17 0.26
N THR A 49 4.32 16.03 -0.29
CA THR A 49 4.81 16.90 -1.37
C THR A 49 4.06 16.71 -2.69
N TYR A 50 3.51 15.51 -2.90
CA TYR A 50 2.70 15.13 -4.05
C TYR A 50 1.21 15.38 -3.82
N LEU A 51 0.75 15.30 -2.57
CA LEU A 51 -0.66 15.37 -2.22
C LEU A 51 -1.21 16.81 -2.24
N GLY A 52 -0.35 17.80 -1.97
CA GLY A 52 -0.76 19.20 -1.85
C GLY A 52 -1.67 19.45 -0.63
N ASP A 53 -2.50 20.48 -0.70
CA ASP A 53 -3.46 20.80 0.37
C ASP A 53 -4.62 19.80 0.37
N LEU A 54 -4.82 19.12 1.52
CA LEU A 54 -5.90 18.15 1.73
C LEU A 54 -7.04 18.70 2.59
N HIS A 55 -6.94 19.95 3.07
CA HIS A 55 -7.92 20.50 4.00
C HIS A 55 -9.33 20.50 3.41
N GLY A 56 -10.25 19.80 4.08
CA GLY A 56 -11.64 19.68 3.70
C GLY A 56 -11.91 18.79 2.47
N LEU A 57 -10.91 18.13 1.92
CA LEU A 57 -11.09 17.16 0.84
C LEU A 57 -11.59 15.82 1.39
N ARG A 58 -12.49 15.18 0.65
CA ARG A 58 -12.89 13.78 0.89
C ARG A 58 -11.85 12.88 0.29
N VAL A 59 -11.14 12.13 1.15
CA VAL A 59 -10.04 11.24 0.76
C VAL A 59 -10.41 9.80 1.06
N LEU A 60 -10.34 8.94 0.04
CA LEU A 60 -10.42 7.49 0.21
C LEU A 60 -9.02 6.91 0.23
N HIS A 61 -8.69 6.16 1.29
CA HIS A 61 -7.50 5.32 1.36
C HIS A 61 -7.91 3.87 1.06
N LEU A 62 -7.61 3.40 -0.16
CA LEU A 62 -7.82 2.01 -0.56
C LEU A 62 -6.71 1.14 0.04
N GLN A 63 -7.12 -0.03 0.60
CA GLN A 63 -6.21 -0.99 1.24
C GLN A 63 -5.44 -0.32 2.39
N CYS A 64 -6.20 0.26 3.35
CA CYS A 64 -5.72 1.20 4.36
C CYS A 64 -5.00 0.54 5.55
N HIS A 65 -4.94 -0.79 5.60
CA HIS A 65 -4.31 -1.55 6.66
C HIS A 65 -4.77 -1.09 8.06
N ILE A 66 -3.88 -0.95 9.04
CA ILE A 66 -4.18 -0.51 10.42
C ILE A 66 -4.37 1.00 10.59
N GLY A 67 -4.48 1.75 9.50
CA GLY A 67 -4.94 3.14 9.48
C GLY A 67 -3.92 4.21 9.86
N THR A 68 -2.62 3.92 9.99
CA THR A 68 -1.60 4.93 10.33
C THR A 68 -1.47 6.03 9.28
N ASP A 69 -1.49 5.65 8.00
CA ASP A 69 -1.43 6.60 6.89
C ASP A 69 -2.77 7.34 6.75
N THR A 70 -3.90 6.63 6.95
CA THR A 70 -5.23 7.25 6.99
C THR A 70 -5.32 8.32 8.08
N LEU A 71 -4.76 8.05 9.27
CA LEU A 71 -4.69 9.03 10.35
C LEU A 71 -3.82 10.23 9.97
N SER A 72 -2.72 9.97 9.28
CA SER A 72 -1.82 11.02 8.80
C SER A 72 -2.50 11.92 7.77
N LEU A 73 -3.30 11.35 6.85
CA LEU A 73 -4.13 12.12 5.91
C LEU A 73 -5.19 12.96 6.64
N ALA A 74 -5.83 12.41 7.68
CA ALA A 74 -6.77 13.17 8.52
C ALA A 74 -6.08 14.33 9.25
N ARG A 75 -4.85 14.13 9.74
CA ARG A 75 -4.03 15.19 10.38
C ARG A 75 -3.62 16.29 9.40
N LEU A 76 -3.56 16.00 8.11
CA LEU A 76 -3.39 16.99 7.05
C LEU A 76 -4.70 17.72 6.66
N GLY A 77 -5.79 17.43 7.39
CA GLY A 77 -7.07 18.13 7.25
C GLY A 77 -8.10 17.47 6.34
N ALA A 78 -7.83 16.25 5.87
CA ALA A 78 -8.76 15.50 5.03
C ALA A 78 -9.95 14.94 5.84
N ASP A 79 -11.11 14.81 5.19
CA ASP A 79 -12.21 13.94 5.60
C ASP A 79 -11.97 12.54 5.02
N VAL A 80 -11.58 11.59 5.89
CA VAL A 80 -11.01 10.32 5.46
C VAL A 80 -11.98 9.16 5.55
N THR A 81 -11.95 8.32 4.52
CA THR A 81 -12.50 6.96 4.53
C THR A 81 -11.37 5.98 4.25
N GLY A 82 -11.20 4.96 5.09
CA GLY A 82 -10.31 3.82 4.87
C GLY A 82 -11.10 2.58 4.46
N LEU A 83 -10.58 1.79 3.54
CA LEU A 83 -11.16 0.51 3.14
C LEU A 83 -10.07 -0.56 3.14
N ASP A 84 -10.34 -1.70 3.76
CA ASP A 84 -9.46 -2.87 3.76
C ASP A 84 -10.28 -4.17 3.83
N GLN A 85 -9.73 -5.26 3.30
CA GLN A 85 -10.40 -6.57 3.35
C GLN A 85 -10.22 -7.29 4.70
N SER A 86 -9.21 -6.91 5.49
CA SER A 86 -8.91 -7.51 6.78
C SER A 86 -9.75 -6.86 7.88
N ARG A 87 -10.60 -7.66 8.52
CA ARG A 87 -11.36 -7.19 9.69
C ARG A 87 -10.45 -6.73 10.82
N ALA A 88 -9.36 -7.45 11.06
CA ALA A 88 -8.38 -7.09 12.08
C ALA A 88 -7.69 -5.75 11.79
N SER A 89 -7.42 -5.45 10.51
CA SER A 89 -6.89 -4.14 10.07
C SER A 89 -7.89 -3.03 10.37
N ILE A 90 -9.16 -3.21 10.02
CA ILE A 90 -10.22 -2.23 10.28
C ILE A 90 -10.42 -1.99 11.77
N ASP A 91 -10.49 -3.04 12.58
CA ASP A 91 -10.60 -2.91 14.05
C ASP A 91 -9.42 -2.12 14.64
N ALA A 92 -8.21 -2.38 14.17
CA ALA A 92 -7.01 -1.65 14.60
C ALA A 92 -7.05 -0.17 14.19
N ALA A 93 -7.49 0.12 12.97
CA ALA A 93 -7.63 1.49 12.47
C ALA A 93 -8.69 2.28 13.25
N GLU A 94 -9.86 1.69 13.50
CA GLU A 94 -10.91 2.29 14.34
C GLU A 94 -10.41 2.56 15.77
N ALA A 95 -9.70 1.59 16.37
CA ALA A 95 -9.11 1.73 17.71
C ALA A 95 -8.04 2.83 17.75
N LEU A 96 -7.19 2.94 16.72
CA LEU A 96 -6.19 4.00 16.60
C LEU A 96 -6.88 5.37 16.57
N PHE A 97 -7.87 5.57 15.69
CA PHE A 97 -8.61 6.83 15.56
C PHE A 97 -9.33 7.21 16.84
N ALA A 98 -10.01 6.26 17.48
CA ALA A 98 -10.66 6.47 18.77
C ALA A 98 -9.66 6.89 19.87
N SER A 99 -8.46 6.30 19.87
CA SER A 99 -7.42 6.57 20.88
C SER A 99 -6.85 7.99 20.83
N VAL A 100 -7.00 8.66 19.68
CA VAL A 100 -6.49 10.03 19.44
C VAL A 100 -7.60 11.06 19.20
N ASP A 101 -8.87 10.68 19.43
CA ASP A 101 -10.05 11.53 19.27
C ASP A 101 -10.13 12.17 17.87
N THR A 102 -9.91 11.36 16.84
CA THR A 102 -9.95 11.78 15.43
C THR A 102 -11.10 11.07 14.73
N ALA A 103 -11.86 11.80 13.90
CA ALA A 103 -12.92 11.22 13.10
C ALA A 103 -12.36 10.56 11.83
N GLY A 104 -12.96 9.45 11.45
CA GLY A 104 -12.69 8.72 10.21
C GLY A 104 -13.73 7.63 10.02
N ARG A 105 -14.01 7.26 8.78
CA ARG A 105 -14.89 6.14 8.42
C ARG A 105 -14.03 4.98 7.96
N PHE A 106 -14.36 3.77 8.42
CA PHE A 106 -13.69 2.54 7.99
C PHE A 106 -14.68 1.53 7.45
N VAL A 107 -14.31 0.85 6.36
CA VAL A 107 -15.17 -0.11 5.66
C VAL A 107 -14.38 -1.39 5.40
N GLU A 108 -14.89 -2.51 5.92
CA GLU A 108 -14.35 -3.83 5.60
C GLU A 108 -14.92 -4.29 4.26
N ALA A 109 -14.08 -4.37 3.24
CA ALA A 109 -14.45 -4.91 1.93
C ALA A 109 -13.22 -5.32 1.13
N ASN A 110 -13.40 -6.27 0.21
CA ASN A 110 -12.42 -6.52 -0.82
C ASN A 110 -12.34 -5.29 -1.74
N VAL A 111 -11.14 -4.93 -2.20
CA VAL A 111 -10.94 -3.76 -3.06
C VAL A 111 -11.77 -3.84 -4.35
N TYR A 112 -12.02 -5.02 -4.89
CA TYR A 112 -12.84 -5.21 -6.09
C TYR A 112 -14.32 -4.89 -5.87
N ASP A 113 -14.78 -4.98 -4.62
CA ASP A 113 -16.16 -4.67 -4.22
C ASP A 113 -16.32 -3.24 -3.67
N ALA A 114 -15.24 -2.45 -3.67
CA ALA A 114 -15.20 -1.14 -3.01
C ALA A 114 -16.27 -0.16 -3.54
N VAL A 115 -16.60 -0.19 -4.83
CA VAL A 115 -17.65 0.66 -5.39
C VAL A 115 -19.02 0.36 -4.78
N GLU A 116 -19.37 -0.91 -4.61
CA GLU A 116 -20.61 -1.34 -3.97
C GLU A 116 -20.58 -1.07 -2.46
N ALA A 117 -19.49 -1.42 -1.78
CA ALA A 117 -19.32 -1.23 -0.34
C ALA A 117 -19.36 0.25 0.10
N LEU A 118 -19.03 1.16 -0.81
CA LEU A 118 -19.10 2.61 -0.61
C LEU A 118 -20.33 3.26 -1.26
N ASP A 119 -21.36 2.47 -1.62
CA ASP A 119 -22.61 2.96 -2.23
C ASP A 119 -22.39 3.86 -3.47
N GLY A 120 -21.32 3.61 -4.22
CA GLY A 120 -20.96 4.42 -5.39
C GLY A 120 -20.47 5.84 -5.07
N GLU A 121 -20.10 6.11 -3.84
CA GLU A 121 -19.50 7.41 -3.46
C GLU A 121 -18.24 7.69 -4.28
N ALA A 122 -17.99 9.00 -4.53
CA ALA A 122 -16.78 9.44 -5.21
C ALA A 122 -16.04 10.47 -4.35
N PHE A 123 -14.71 10.47 -4.46
CA PHE A 123 -13.80 11.19 -3.58
C PHE A 123 -12.97 12.23 -4.36
N ASP A 124 -12.51 13.27 -3.68
CA ASP A 124 -11.61 14.28 -4.22
C ASP A 124 -10.23 13.70 -4.52
N LEU A 125 -9.79 12.78 -3.67
CA LEU A 125 -8.56 12.01 -3.82
C LEU A 125 -8.82 10.55 -3.46
N VAL A 126 -8.43 9.64 -4.35
CA VAL A 126 -8.25 8.22 -4.03
C VAL A 126 -6.74 7.99 -3.86
N TYR A 127 -6.36 7.56 -2.68
CA TYR A 127 -4.99 7.32 -2.27
C TYR A 127 -4.78 5.82 -2.03
N THR A 128 -3.66 5.29 -2.47
CA THR A 128 -3.22 3.92 -2.18
C THR A 128 -1.70 3.84 -2.13
N SER A 129 -1.16 3.14 -1.14
CA SER A 129 0.29 2.93 -0.89
C SER A 129 0.47 1.87 0.19
N VAL A 130 1.60 1.36 0.43
CA VAL A 130 2.73 0.93 -0.37
C VAL A 130 2.78 -0.59 -0.23
N GLY A 131 3.03 -1.33 -1.34
CA GLY A 131 3.02 -2.79 -1.29
C GLY A 131 1.62 -3.38 -1.35
N VAL A 132 0.73 -2.86 -2.18
CA VAL A 132 -0.67 -3.27 -2.30
C VAL A 132 -0.96 -4.08 -3.56
N LEU A 133 -0.28 -3.77 -4.69
CA LEU A 133 -0.63 -4.36 -5.98
C LEU A 133 -0.21 -5.83 -6.11
N ASN A 134 0.87 -6.23 -5.47
CA ASN A 134 1.32 -7.63 -5.48
C ASN A 134 0.31 -8.60 -4.81
N TRP A 135 -0.64 -8.11 -4.03
CA TRP A 135 -1.71 -8.90 -3.40
C TRP A 135 -2.93 -9.10 -4.30
N LEU A 136 -2.93 -8.53 -5.51
CA LEU A 136 -4.10 -8.46 -6.39
C LEU A 136 -3.90 -9.27 -7.68
N PRO A 137 -4.84 -10.17 -8.03
CA PRO A 137 -4.76 -10.95 -9.26
C PRO A 137 -5.07 -10.16 -10.54
N ASP A 138 -5.80 -9.04 -10.48
CA ASP A 138 -6.31 -8.33 -11.66
C ASP A 138 -6.16 -6.81 -11.47
N VAL A 139 -5.07 -6.26 -12.01
CA VAL A 139 -4.79 -4.82 -11.96
C VAL A 139 -5.72 -4.00 -12.86
N ASP A 140 -6.25 -4.58 -13.95
CA ASP A 140 -7.24 -3.89 -14.81
C ASP A 140 -8.58 -3.70 -14.08
N ALA A 141 -9.03 -4.71 -13.33
CA ALA A 141 -10.24 -4.62 -12.50
C ALA A 141 -10.03 -3.62 -11.35
N TRP A 142 -8.88 -3.68 -10.65
CA TRP A 142 -8.52 -2.72 -9.60
C TRP A 142 -8.48 -1.28 -10.11
N ALA A 143 -7.87 -1.03 -11.28
CA ALA A 143 -7.80 0.30 -11.86
C ALA A 143 -9.20 0.87 -12.19
N LYS A 144 -10.13 0.02 -12.65
CA LYS A 144 -11.52 0.42 -12.88
C LYS A 144 -12.22 0.83 -11.59
N VAL A 145 -12.01 0.08 -10.51
CA VAL A 145 -12.54 0.42 -9.18
C VAL A 145 -11.96 1.75 -8.71
N ALA A 146 -10.64 1.91 -8.73
CA ALA A 146 -9.98 3.15 -8.33
C ALA A 146 -10.51 4.35 -9.13
N ALA A 147 -10.60 4.23 -10.47
CA ALA A 147 -11.12 5.29 -11.33
C ALA A 147 -12.58 5.63 -11.07
N ALA A 148 -13.43 4.63 -10.77
CA ALA A 148 -14.86 4.86 -10.46
C ALA A 148 -15.03 5.68 -9.18
N LEU A 149 -14.16 5.49 -8.19
CA LEU A 149 -14.18 6.16 -6.89
C LEU A 149 -13.55 7.56 -6.89
N VAL A 150 -12.78 7.94 -7.91
CA VAL A 150 -12.33 9.33 -8.12
C VAL A 150 -13.47 10.12 -8.75
N ARG A 151 -13.90 11.25 -8.14
CA ARG A 151 -14.90 12.11 -8.78
C ARG A 151 -14.38 12.76 -10.08
N PRO A 152 -15.23 13.21 -11.00
CA PRO A 152 -14.79 14.09 -12.11
C PRO A 152 -13.96 15.27 -11.57
N GLY A 153 -12.83 15.58 -12.18
CA GLY A 153 -11.84 16.56 -11.72
C GLY A 153 -11.08 16.17 -10.45
N GLY A 154 -11.33 15.00 -9.88
CA GLY A 154 -10.61 14.46 -8.73
C GLY A 154 -9.26 13.84 -9.11
N ARG A 155 -8.51 13.47 -8.08
CA ARG A 155 -7.13 12.97 -8.20
C ARG A 155 -7.01 11.52 -7.72
N PHE A 156 -6.05 10.82 -8.29
CA PHE A 156 -5.58 9.51 -7.85
C PHE A 156 -4.09 9.60 -7.51
N HIS A 157 -3.69 8.92 -6.43
CA HIS A 157 -2.29 8.79 -6.02
C HIS A 157 -1.98 7.34 -5.71
N LEU A 158 -0.91 6.83 -6.30
CA LEU A 158 -0.31 5.54 -6.02
C LEU A 158 1.17 5.73 -5.74
N ARG A 159 1.66 5.19 -4.62
CA ARG A 159 3.08 4.91 -4.43
C ARG A 159 3.25 3.43 -4.16
N GLU A 160 4.17 2.78 -4.88
CA GLU A 160 4.28 1.33 -4.87
C GLU A 160 5.74 0.87 -5.03
N ALA A 161 6.07 -0.31 -4.51
CA ALA A 161 7.35 -0.95 -4.80
C ALA A 161 7.55 -1.10 -6.31
N HIS A 162 8.75 -0.80 -6.78
CA HIS A 162 9.00 -0.91 -8.21
C HIS A 162 9.05 -2.39 -8.62
N PRO A 163 8.31 -2.82 -9.65
CA PRO A 163 8.27 -4.23 -10.05
C PRO A 163 9.64 -4.79 -10.39
N MET A 164 10.61 -3.96 -10.84
CA MET A 164 11.98 -4.40 -11.03
C MET A 164 12.67 -4.76 -9.71
N ALA A 165 12.46 -4.01 -8.64
CA ALA A 165 13.00 -4.33 -7.33
C ALA A 165 12.46 -5.68 -6.82
N MET A 166 11.17 -5.93 -7.02
CA MET A 166 10.49 -7.17 -6.63
C MET A 166 10.95 -8.41 -7.43
N THR A 167 11.71 -8.23 -8.53
CA THR A 167 12.28 -9.37 -9.25
C THR A 167 13.57 -9.91 -8.63
N ILE A 168 14.20 -9.16 -7.73
CA ILE A 168 15.53 -9.46 -7.23
C ILE A 168 15.46 -10.50 -6.12
N ASP A 169 16.41 -11.45 -6.14
CA ASP A 169 16.58 -12.49 -5.14
C ASP A 169 16.90 -11.87 -3.77
N ASP A 170 15.96 -11.89 -2.87
CA ASP A 170 16.01 -11.33 -1.53
C ASP A 170 16.58 -12.29 -0.47
N GLU A 171 16.79 -13.57 -0.85
CA GLU A 171 17.42 -14.58 0.01
C GLU A 171 18.95 -14.59 -0.08
N ARG A 172 19.54 -13.81 -1.02
CA ARG A 172 21.00 -13.77 -1.20
C ARG A 172 21.67 -12.97 -0.10
N ASP A 173 22.79 -13.47 0.37
CA ASP A 173 23.65 -12.83 1.38
C ASP A 173 24.89 -12.12 0.79
N ASP A 174 25.00 -12.07 -0.56
CA ASP A 174 26.04 -11.36 -1.28
C ASP A 174 25.52 -10.02 -1.87
N ASP A 175 26.44 -9.22 -2.42
CA ASP A 175 26.11 -7.89 -2.99
C ASP A 175 25.60 -7.95 -4.44
N LEU A 176 25.25 -9.14 -4.96
CA LEU A 176 24.79 -9.29 -6.34
C LEU A 176 23.27 -9.09 -6.46
N LEU A 177 22.85 -8.30 -7.44
CA LEU A 177 21.46 -8.14 -7.82
C LEU A 177 21.12 -9.19 -8.89
N VAL A 178 20.50 -10.28 -8.49
CA VAL A 178 20.15 -11.40 -9.37
C VAL A 178 18.65 -11.45 -9.54
N VAL A 179 18.18 -11.47 -10.79
CA VAL A 179 16.75 -11.63 -11.10
C VAL A 179 16.35 -13.08 -10.82
N ARG A 180 15.40 -13.27 -9.92
CA ARG A 180 14.85 -14.55 -9.50
C ARG A 180 13.36 -14.66 -9.75
N TYR A 181 12.62 -13.61 -9.46
CA TYR A 181 11.17 -13.59 -9.54
C TYR A 181 10.68 -12.98 -10.87
N PRO A 182 9.47 -13.32 -11.31
CA PRO A 182 8.94 -12.80 -12.57
C PRO A 182 8.63 -11.30 -12.48
N TYR A 183 8.93 -10.56 -13.55
CA TYR A 183 8.51 -9.17 -13.71
C TYR A 183 7.08 -9.06 -14.28
N PHE A 184 6.70 -10.00 -15.13
CA PHE A 184 5.39 -10.06 -15.77
C PHE A 184 4.50 -11.02 -15.01
N GLN A 185 3.22 -10.71 -14.93
CA GLN A 185 2.23 -11.58 -14.29
C GLN A 185 2.24 -12.96 -14.94
N LEU A 186 2.26 -13.98 -14.10
CA LEU A 186 2.06 -15.38 -14.49
C LEU A 186 0.58 -15.75 -14.41
N GLU A 187 0.22 -16.86 -15.03
CA GLU A 187 -1.13 -17.43 -14.96
C GLU A 187 -1.51 -17.81 -13.53
N GLU A 188 -0.58 -18.44 -12.80
CA GLU A 188 -0.71 -18.76 -11.38
C GLU A 188 0.10 -17.77 -10.52
N PRO A 189 -0.36 -17.45 -9.30
CA PRO A 189 0.41 -16.61 -8.39
C PRO A 189 1.71 -17.27 -7.93
N MET A 190 2.65 -16.48 -7.50
CA MET A 190 3.72 -16.96 -6.63
C MET A 190 3.12 -17.29 -5.26
N THR A 191 3.49 -18.42 -4.68
CA THR A 191 3.00 -18.85 -3.37
C THR A 191 4.15 -18.92 -2.39
N PHE A 192 3.97 -18.26 -1.25
CA PHE A 192 4.94 -18.20 -0.17
C PHE A 192 4.33 -18.77 1.13
N ASN A 193 5.22 -19.18 2.06
CA ASN A 193 4.84 -19.68 3.37
C ASN A 193 5.80 -19.08 4.40
N ASP A 194 5.41 -17.95 4.99
CA ASP A 194 6.21 -17.20 5.95
C ASP A 194 5.55 -17.16 7.31
N GLU A 195 6.27 -17.56 8.34
CA GLU A 195 5.80 -17.49 9.75
C GLU A 195 5.91 -16.08 10.34
N GLY A 196 6.60 -15.17 9.66
CA GLY A 196 6.88 -13.82 10.09
C GLY A 196 6.19 -12.74 9.28
N THR A 197 6.56 -11.51 9.58
CA THR A 197 6.17 -10.32 8.85
C THR A 197 7.37 -9.35 8.79
N TYR A 198 7.26 -8.28 8.00
CA TYR A 198 8.34 -7.30 7.80
C TYR A 198 8.56 -6.33 8.98
N VAL A 199 7.76 -6.42 10.05
CA VAL A 199 7.98 -5.67 11.29
C VAL A 199 8.55 -6.58 12.37
N ASP A 200 9.28 -5.99 13.34
CA ASP A 200 9.74 -6.70 14.52
C ASP A 200 8.55 -7.04 15.43
N THR A 201 8.34 -8.32 15.66
CA THR A 201 7.23 -8.86 16.43
C THR A 201 7.66 -9.47 17.77
N ASP A 202 8.91 -9.22 18.21
CA ASP A 202 9.49 -9.87 19.41
C ASP A 202 9.38 -11.41 19.37
N GLY A 203 9.45 -11.99 18.17
CA GLY A 203 9.37 -13.43 17.94
C GLY A 203 7.96 -14.01 17.87
N ALA A 204 6.92 -13.18 17.89
CA ALA A 204 5.56 -13.64 17.59
C ALA A 204 5.42 -14.00 16.09
N THR A 205 4.68 -15.07 15.81
CA THR A 205 4.45 -15.62 14.48
C THR A 205 2.98 -15.55 14.10
N ILE A 206 2.69 -15.65 12.81
CA ILE A 206 1.34 -15.76 12.25
C ILE A 206 0.93 -17.24 12.13
N GLU A 207 -0.37 -17.53 12.17
CA GLU A 207 -0.91 -18.88 12.00
C GLU A 207 -1.20 -19.20 10.54
N ASN A 208 -1.74 -18.24 9.78
CA ASN A 208 -2.06 -18.37 8.37
C ASN A 208 -0.85 -17.97 7.52
N THR A 209 0.15 -18.86 7.41
CA THR A 209 1.47 -18.58 6.82
C THR A 209 1.46 -18.50 5.29
N THR A 210 0.49 -19.16 4.63
CA THR A 210 0.41 -19.18 3.17
C THR A 210 -0.13 -17.85 2.65
N HIS A 211 0.57 -17.29 1.66
CA HIS A 211 0.09 -16.14 0.90
C HIS A 211 0.49 -16.21 -0.57
N HIS A 212 -0.19 -15.42 -1.38
CA HIS A 212 -0.09 -15.43 -2.83
C HIS A 212 0.18 -14.03 -3.36
N GLU A 213 1.13 -13.93 -4.28
CA GLU A 213 1.52 -12.66 -4.87
C GLU A 213 1.50 -12.72 -6.40
N TRP A 214 1.16 -11.60 -7.02
CA TRP A 214 1.15 -11.39 -8.46
C TRP A 214 2.11 -10.26 -8.83
N SER A 215 2.84 -10.44 -9.93
CA SER A 215 3.71 -9.40 -10.46
C SER A 215 2.95 -8.52 -11.44
N HIS A 216 3.04 -7.21 -11.25
CA HIS A 216 2.46 -6.23 -12.18
C HIS A 216 3.54 -5.30 -12.69
N GLY A 217 3.88 -5.41 -13.98
CA GLY A 217 4.85 -4.53 -14.61
C GLY A 217 4.39 -3.07 -14.60
N LEU A 218 5.35 -2.12 -14.48
CA LEU A 218 5.04 -0.69 -14.44
C LEU A 218 4.19 -0.22 -15.65
N GLY A 219 4.49 -0.75 -16.84
CA GLY A 219 3.71 -0.45 -18.05
C GLY A 219 2.29 -1.01 -18.02
N GLU A 220 2.07 -2.13 -17.32
CA GLU A 220 0.76 -2.72 -17.11
C GLU A 220 -0.10 -1.82 -16.22
N VAL A 221 0.41 -1.43 -15.05
CA VAL A 221 -0.27 -0.52 -14.12
C VAL A 221 -0.63 0.80 -14.78
N PHE A 222 0.33 1.42 -15.48
CA PHE A 222 0.10 2.66 -16.25
C PHE A 222 -1.03 2.50 -17.28
N THR A 223 -1.01 1.39 -18.01
CA THR A 223 -1.99 1.11 -19.06
C THR A 223 -3.37 0.84 -18.47
N ALA A 224 -3.45 0.10 -17.35
CA ALA A 224 -4.70 -0.19 -16.65
C ALA A 224 -5.38 1.09 -16.17
N LEU A 225 -4.66 2.00 -15.49
CA LEU A 225 -5.19 3.30 -15.05
C LEU A 225 -5.67 4.16 -16.22
N THR A 226 -4.89 4.20 -17.31
CA THR A 226 -5.25 4.97 -18.51
C THR A 226 -6.51 4.42 -19.19
N ARG A 227 -6.62 3.09 -19.32
CA ARG A 227 -7.80 2.41 -19.87
C ARG A 227 -9.04 2.60 -18.99
N ALA A 228 -8.86 2.71 -17.68
CA ALA A 228 -9.94 3.00 -16.75
C ALA A 228 -10.44 4.46 -16.81
N GLY A 229 -9.80 5.32 -17.62
CA GLY A 229 -10.22 6.71 -17.83
C GLY A 229 -9.50 7.73 -16.95
N LEU A 230 -8.42 7.33 -16.27
CA LEU A 230 -7.55 8.25 -15.55
C LEU A 230 -6.44 8.78 -16.46
N ALA A 231 -6.23 10.09 -16.45
CA ALA A 231 -5.11 10.72 -17.16
C ALA A 231 -3.90 10.78 -16.22
N VAL A 232 -2.90 9.92 -16.44
CA VAL A 232 -1.67 9.92 -15.64
C VAL A 232 -0.92 11.25 -15.89
N THR A 233 -0.59 11.95 -14.81
CA THR A 233 0.07 13.26 -14.82
C THR A 233 1.49 13.23 -14.29
N THR A 234 1.80 12.24 -13.44
CA THR A 234 3.13 12.06 -12.84
C THR A 234 3.48 10.58 -12.85
N LEU A 235 4.70 10.26 -13.22
CA LEU A 235 5.35 8.97 -12.99
C LEU A 235 6.80 9.27 -12.60
N GLU A 236 7.14 8.97 -11.35
CA GLU A 236 8.48 9.23 -10.81
C GLU A 236 9.01 7.97 -10.13
N GLU A 237 10.25 7.60 -10.43
CA GLU A 237 10.91 6.43 -9.87
C GLU A 237 11.88 6.83 -8.76
N HIS A 238 11.89 6.07 -7.67
CA HIS A 238 12.69 6.34 -6.47
C HIS A 238 13.74 5.26 -6.25
N ARG A 239 14.80 5.62 -5.50
CA ARG A 239 15.97 4.75 -5.23
C ARG A 239 15.93 4.14 -3.84
N PHE A 240 14.79 4.17 -3.17
CA PHE A 240 14.57 3.69 -1.81
C PHE A 240 13.27 2.91 -1.69
N LEU A 241 13.12 2.20 -0.58
CA LEU A 241 11.86 1.63 -0.09
C LEU A 241 11.60 2.09 1.35
N ASP A 242 10.36 2.00 1.79
CA ASP A 242 9.95 2.26 3.18
C ASP A 242 10.28 1.10 4.13
N TRP A 243 10.65 -0.06 3.59
CA TRP A 243 11.07 -1.25 4.33
C TRP A 243 12.32 -1.87 3.70
N LYS A 244 12.97 -2.74 4.47
CA LYS A 244 14.10 -3.52 3.98
C LYS A 244 13.61 -4.70 3.15
N LEU A 245 13.80 -4.64 1.83
CA LEU A 245 13.52 -5.72 0.89
C LEU A 245 14.76 -6.63 0.71
N LEU A 246 15.91 -6.03 0.50
CA LEU A 246 17.15 -6.76 0.16
C LEU A 246 18.16 -6.69 1.30
N PRO A 247 18.90 -7.78 1.59
CA PRO A 247 19.90 -7.83 2.66
C PRO A 247 20.94 -6.70 2.58
N ALA A 248 21.36 -6.31 1.36
CA ALA A 248 22.34 -5.27 1.10
C ALA A 248 21.88 -3.84 1.41
N GLN A 249 20.57 -3.60 1.63
CA GLN A 249 20.06 -2.26 1.90
C GLN A 249 20.48 -1.74 3.27
N ASN A 250 20.73 -0.41 3.34
CA ASN A 250 20.99 0.34 4.55
C ASN A 250 19.92 1.39 4.78
N GLU A 251 19.54 1.58 6.04
CA GLU A 251 18.58 2.60 6.46
C GLU A 251 19.26 3.97 6.57
N VAL A 252 18.60 4.98 6.00
CA VAL A 252 18.98 6.41 6.13
C VAL A 252 17.67 7.20 6.23
N ASP A 253 17.46 7.91 7.32
CA ASP A 253 16.28 8.74 7.58
C ASP A 253 14.96 7.97 7.37
N ALA A 254 14.85 6.78 7.97
CA ALA A 254 13.72 5.85 7.87
C ALA A 254 13.44 5.26 6.45
N LEU A 255 14.33 5.47 5.49
CA LEU A 255 14.24 4.93 4.15
C LEU A 255 15.39 3.95 3.86
N TRP A 256 15.10 2.89 3.10
CA TRP A 256 16.03 1.82 2.82
C TRP A 256 16.64 1.93 1.43
N TYR A 257 17.96 2.12 1.36
CA TYR A 257 18.72 2.32 0.13
C TYR A 257 19.68 1.19 -0.14
N LEU A 258 19.82 0.81 -1.42
CA LEU A 258 20.96 0.01 -1.87
C LEU A 258 22.27 0.81 -1.70
N PRO A 259 23.41 0.16 -1.43
CA PRO A 259 24.70 0.81 -1.46
C PRO A 259 25.07 1.26 -2.88
N LEU A 260 26.06 2.14 -2.99
CA LEU A 260 26.66 2.46 -4.29
C LEU A 260 27.63 1.32 -4.71
N PRO A 261 27.67 0.93 -6.02
CA PRO A 261 26.98 1.57 -7.16
C PRO A 261 25.55 1.08 -7.40
N GLN A 262 25.05 0.04 -6.71
CA GLN A 262 23.77 -0.63 -6.97
C GLN A 262 22.57 0.33 -6.91
N ARG A 263 22.61 1.34 -6.02
CA ARG A 263 21.59 2.41 -5.91
C ARG A 263 21.30 3.13 -7.23
N ALA A 264 22.25 3.14 -8.17
CA ALA A 264 22.09 3.77 -9.47
C ALA A 264 21.61 2.80 -10.57
N MET A 265 21.47 1.51 -10.25
CA MET A 265 21.23 0.45 -11.23
C MET A 265 19.74 0.03 -11.27
N VAL A 266 19.04 0.13 -10.15
CA VAL A 266 17.68 -0.39 -10.01
C VAL A 266 16.78 0.65 -9.33
N PRO A 267 15.62 0.98 -9.93
CA PRO A 267 14.58 1.72 -9.23
C PRO A 267 13.95 0.80 -8.16
N MET A 268 13.70 1.35 -6.98
CA MET A 268 13.21 0.59 -5.84
C MET A 268 11.71 0.82 -5.61
N GLN A 269 11.20 2.00 -5.97
CA GLN A 269 9.84 2.41 -5.75
C GLN A 269 9.41 3.39 -6.85
N TYR A 270 8.11 3.62 -7.04
CA TYR A 270 7.60 4.65 -7.92
C TYR A 270 6.38 5.35 -7.34
N THR A 271 6.20 6.61 -7.71
CA THR A 271 4.97 7.39 -7.49
C THR A 271 4.27 7.61 -8.82
N MET A 272 2.98 7.34 -8.85
CA MET A 272 2.11 7.61 -10.01
C MET A 272 0.91 8.45 -9.58
N GLN A 273 0.71 9.59 -10.23
CA GLN A 273 -0.48 10.41 -10.02
C GLN A 273 -1.31 10.49 -11.29
N ALA A 274 -2.60 10.58 -11.12
CA ALA A 274 -3.53 10.75 -12.23
C ALA A 274 -4.70 11.67 -11.83
N VAL A 275 -5.39 12.18 -12.82
CA VAL A 275 -6.64 12.93 -12.65
C VAL A 275 -7.75 12.24 -13.43
N ARG A 276 -8.97 12.28 -12.90
CA ARG A 276 -10.15 11.91 -13.66
C ARG A 276 -10.64 13.14 -14.44
N PRO A 277 -10.66 13.13 -15.78
CA PRO A 277 -11.16 14.28 -16.57
C PRO A 277 -12.60 14.63 -16.24
N ASP A 278 -12.94 15.92 -16.36
CA ASP A 278 -14.31 16.46 -16.24
C ASP A 278 -15.11 16.20 -17.54
N VAL A 279 -15.37 14.98 -17.94
CA VAL A 279 -16.09 14.68 -19.18
C VAL A 279 -17.55 14.37 -18.91
#